data_ceafc401dc19587c82129a6da2abd0c4
#
_entry.id   ceafc401dc19587c82129a6da2abd0c4
#
_cell.length_a   1.000
_cell.length_b   1.000
_cell.length_c   1.000
_cell.angle_alpha   90.00
_cell.angle_beta   90.00
_cell.angle_gamma   90.00
#
_symmetry.space_group_name_H-M   'P 1'
#
loop_
_entity.id
_entity.type
_entity.pdbx_description
1 polymer ?
#
loop_
_entity_poly.entity_id
_entity_poly.type
_entity_poly.pdbx_seq_one_letter_code
_entity_poly.pdbx_strand_id
1 'polypeptide(L)'
;MGRQKRAYQSVTIRDVAERAGVAVSTVSRVLNGLDRVSEETRRRVEQAARELSYVPNNFAASMVTGQSKILGIIVPSFTHDFFGFIAQTAEHVFRKHGYLTIVSASGEDPVADPAAFLQRFYHMLDGVLLVPTAARLKDLESFDKPLLLVDRDMPGSSFSSISFDNEPACYELTRRLTE
;
A
#
# COMPACT_ATOMS: atom_id res chain seq x y z
N MET A 1 -37.85 -13.17 15.15
CA MET A 1 -36.72 -13.13 16.10
C MET A 1 -35.70 -12.11 15.60
N GLY A 2 -35.77 -10.90 16.17
CA GLY A 2 -34.95 -9.75 15.74
C GLY A 2 -33.54 -9.87 16.29
N ARG A 3 -32.57 -9.98 15.40
CA ARG A 3 -31.14 -9.88 15.72
C ARG A 3 -30.82 -8.39 15.94
N GLN A 4 -30.78 -7.95 17.21
CA GLN A 4 -30.24 -6.64 17.56
C GLN A 4 -28.82 -6.52 16.99
N LYS A 5 -28.62 -5.62 16.04
CA LYS A 5 -27.30 -5.14 15.63
C LYS A 5 -26.69 -4.46 16.88
N ARG A 6 -25.80 -5.16 17.58
CA ARG A 6 -24.89 -4.49 18.51
C ARG A 6 -24.07 -3.50 17.67
N ALA A 7 -24.33 -2.21 17.86
CA ALA A 7 -23.42 -1.19 17.38
C ALA A 7 -22.05 -1.49 18.01
N TYR A 8 -21.09 -1.87 17.20
CA TYR A 8 -19.70 -1.94 17.61
C TYR A 8 -19.28 -0.50 17.93
N GLN A 9 -19.36 -0.12 19.20
CA GLN A 9 -18.64 1.07 19.67
C GLN A 9 -17.15 0.72 19.55
N SER A 10 -16.53 1.17 18.47
CA SER A 10 -15.09 1.02 18.28
C SER A 10 -14.41 1.86 19.36
N VAL A 11 -13.57 1.22 20.17
CA VAL A 11 -12.72 1.90 21.13
C VAL A 11 -11.87 2.95 20.38
N THR A 12 -11.84 4.15 20.90
CA THR A 12 -11.16 5.28 20.27
C THR A 12 -9.84 5.62 21.00
N ILE A 13 -9.00 6.41 20.37
CA ILE A 13 -7.78 6.94 21.00
C ILE A 13 -8.10 7.77 22.27
N ARG A 14 -9.31 8.36 22.34
CA ARG A 14 -9.77 9.12 23.51
C ARG A 14 -10.00 8.21 24.70
N ASP A 15 -10.59 7.04 24.49
CA ASP A 15 -10.84 6.06 25.55
C ASP A 15 -9.51 5.55 26.12
N VAL A 16 -8.50 5.35 25.26
CA VAL A 16 -7.15 4.99 25.70
C VAL A 16 -6.50 6.13 26.52
N ALA A 17 -6.68 7.38 26.10
CA ALA A 17 -6.14 8.54 26.79
C ALA A 17 -6.76 8.70 28.19
N GLU A 18 -8.08 8.56 28.30
CA GLU A 18 -8.82 8.58 29.56
C GLU A 18 -8.36 7.45 30.48
N ARG A 19 -8.28 6.22 29.97
CA ARG A 19 -7.86 5.02 30.71
C ARG A 19 -6.42 5.12 31.21
N ALA A 20 -5.53 5.70 30.41
CA ALA A 20 -4.11 5.91 30.74
C ALA A 20 -3.87 7.17 31.60
N GLY A 21 -4.85 8.06 31.74
CA GLY A 21 -4.72 9.34 32.47
C GLY A 21 -3.71 10.28 31.81
N VAL A 22 -3.73 10.39 30.47
CA VAL A 22 -2.84 11.26 29.69
C VAL A 22 -3.59 11.97 28.57
N ALA A 23 -2.98 12.97 27.96
CA ALA A 23 -3.56 13.64 26.81
C ALA A 23 -3.58 12.73 25.55
N VAL A 24 -4.56 12.92 24.67
CA VAL A 24 -4.67 12.19 23.39
C VAL A 24 -3.39 12.32 22.54
N SER A 25 -2.76 13.49 22.55
CA SER A 25 -1.48 13.72 21.87
C SER A 25 -0.33 12.85 22.43
N THR A 26 -0.35 12.54 23.72
CA THR A 26 0.62 11.65 24.35
C THR A 26 0.39 10.21 23.93
N VAL A 27 -0.86 9.74 23.86
CA VAL A 27 -1.20 8.42 23.33
C VAL A 27 -0.74 8.29 21.88
N SER A 28 -1.04 9.29 21.05
CA SER A 28 -0.61 9.30 19.64
C SER A 28 0.91 9.19 19.51
N ARG A 29 1.68 9.92 20.31
CA ARG A 29 3.15 9.83 20.28
C ARG A 29 3.66 8.45 20.68
N VAL A 30 3.11 7.85 21.72
CA VAL A 30 3.48 6.50 22.18
C VAL A 30 3.19 5.47 21.10
N LEU A 31 1.99 5.48 20.54
CA LEU A 31 1.56 4.48 19.53
C LEU A 31 2.32 4.63 18.21
N ASN A 32 2.78 5.84 17.86
CA ASN A 32 3.60 6.09 16.67
C ASN A 32 5.11 5.95 16.92
N GLY A 33 5.53 5.49 18.10
CA GLY A 33 6.95 5.26 18.39
C GLY A 33 7.78 6.54 18.48
N LEU A 34 7.17 7.70 18.67
CA LEU A 34 7.88 8.97 18.76
C LEU A 34 8.59 9.10 20.10
N ASP A 35 9.87 9.47 20.07
CA ASP A 35 10.67 9.78 21.25
C ASP A 35 10.17 11.07 21.93
N ARG A 36 10.39 11.22 23.23
CA ARG A 36 9.96 12.28 24.15
C ARG A 36 8.78 11.92 25.08
N VAL A 37 8.56 10.64 25.32
CA VAL A 37 7.62 10.19 26.34
C VAL A 37 8.41 9.33 27.33
N SER A 38 8.19 9.54 28.64
CA SER A 38 8.86 8.73 29.67
C SER A 38 8.45 7.26 29.55
N GLU A 39 9.34 6.36 29.91
CA GLU A 39 9.09 4.91 29.87
C GLU A 39 7.88 4.51 30.72
N GLU A 40 7.67 5.16 31.86
CA GLU A 40 6.50 4.96 32.70
C GLU A 40 5.19 5.31 31.94
N THR A 41 5.16 6.48 31.28
CA THR A 41 4.01 6.91 30.52
C THR A 41 3.76 5.97 29.33
N ARG A 42 4.81 5.51 28.65
CA ARG A 42 4.72 4.54 27.57
C ARG A 42 4.04 3.27 28.03
N ARG A 43 4.49 2.67 29.12
CA ARG A 43 3.91 1.45 29.70
C ARG A 43 2.44 1.61 30.06
N ARG A 44 2.06 2.75 30.66
CA ARG A 44 0.65 3.03 31.02
C ARG A 44 -0.24 3.09 29.79
N VAL A 45 0.20 3.77 28.73
CA VAL A 45 -0.55 3.87 27.48
C VAL A 45 -0.69 2.51 26.79
N GLU A 46 0.41 1.75 26.67
CA GLU A 46 0.39 0.42 26.09
C GLU A 46 -0.49 -0.57 26.85
N GLN A 47 -0.48 -0.48 28.18
CA GLN A 47 -1.35 -1.29 29.03
C GLN A 47 -2.81 -0.93 28.80
N ALA A 48 -3.16 0.36 28.82
CA ALA A 48 -4.51 0.83 28.57
C ALA A 48 -5.04 0.40 27.18
N ALA A 49 -4.19 0.49 26.15
CA ALA A 49 -4.53 0.04 24.81
C ALA A 49 -4.81 -1.47 24.75
N ARG A 50 -3.98 -2.30 25.41
CA ARG A 50 -4.21 -3.75 25.53
C ARG A 50 -5.51 -4.08 26.27
N GLU A 51 -5.76 -3.45 27.43
CA GLU A 51 -6.95 -3.68 28.25
C GLU A 51 -8.24 -3.37 27.48
N LEU A 52 -8.22 -2.31 26.66
CA LEU A 52 -9.35 -1.89 25.86
C LEU A 52 -9.42 -2.62 24.49
N SER A 53 -8.47 -3.49 24.18
CA SER A 53 -8.33 -4.10 22.85
C SER A 53 -8.33 -3.03 21.73
N TYR A 54 -7.71 -1.89 22.01
CA TYR A 54 -7.62 -0.79 21.06
C TYR A 54 -6.68 -1.14 19.89
N VAL A 55 -7.18 -1.02 18.69
CA VAL A 55 -6.39 -1.14 17.47
C VAL A 55 -6.18 0.26 16.90
N PRO A 56 -4.92 0.73 16.74
CA PRO A 56 -4.65 2.02 16.15
C PRO A 56 -5.28 2.12 14.76
N ASN A 57 -5.99 3.22 14.51
CA ASN A 57 -6.49 3.50 13.17
C ASN A 57 -5.37 4.17 12.35
N ASN A 58 -4.67 3.37 11.55
CA ASN A 58 -3.57 3.84 10.71
C ASN A 58 -4.02 4.92 9.72
N PHE A 59 -5.30 4.92 9.30
CA PHE A 59 -5.84 5.99 8.45
C PHE A 59 -5.91 7.34 9.18
N ALA A 60 -6.31 7.34 10.44
CA ALA A 60 -6.30 8.57 11.23
C ALA A 60 -4.87 9.07 11.47
N ALA A 61 -3.92 8.17 11.63
CA ALA A 61 -2.51 8.49 11.75
C ALA A 61 -1.95 9.05 10.42
N SER A 62 -2.31 8.47 9.29
CA SER A 62 -1.85 8.93 7.98
C SER A 62 -2.34 10.34 7.62
N MET A 63 -3.52 10.73 8.08
CA MET A 63 -4.02 12.12 7.91
C MET A 63 -3.15 13.16 8.63
N VAL A 64 -2.46 12.76 9.71
CA VAL A 64 -1.58 13.64 10.49
C VAL A 64 -0.15 13.59 9.96
N THR A 65 0.32 12.41 9.56
CA THR A 65 1.72 12.20 9.12
C THR A 65 1.90 12.42 7.61
N GLY A 66 0.82 12.42 6.84
CA GLY A 66 0.85 12.44 5.37
C GLY A 66 1.32 11.12 4.75
N GLN A 67 1.53 10.05 5.56
CA GLN A 67 1.98 8.74 5.09
C GLN A 67 1.11 7.63 5.65
N SER A 68 0.57 6.80 4.76
CA SER A 68 -0.23 5.63 5.12
C SER A 68 0.60 4.40 5.45
N LYS A 69 1.82 4.34 4.93
CA LYS A 69 2.70 3.17 4.90
C LYS A 69 2.06 1.99 4.14
N ILE A 70 1.27 2.30 3.12
CA ILE A 70 0.65 1.31 2.23
C ILE A 70 1.06 1.61 0.79
N LEU A 71 1.51 0.58 0.07
CA LEU A 71 1.82 0.64 -1.36
C LEU A 71 0.88 -0.28 -2.14
N GLY A 72 0.51 0.15 -3.34
CA GLY A 72 -0.24 -0.67 -4.29
C GLY A 72 0.70 -1.50 -5.16
N ILE A 73 0.30 -2.72 -5.48
CA ILE A 73 0.93 -3.54 -6.52
C ILE A 73 -0.18 -3.97 -7.47
N ILE A 74 -0.10 -3.58 -8.73
CA ILE A 74 -1.08 -3.94 -9.75
C ILE A 74 -0.35 -4.76 -10.81
N VAL A 75 -0.77 -6.02 -10.97
CA VAL A 75 -0.22 -6.96 -11.94
C VAL A 75 -1.32 -7.44 -12.90
N PRO A 76 -0.99 -7.93 -14.09
CA PRO A 76 -2.00 -8.42 -15.03
C PRO A 76 -2.78 -9.62 -14.51
N SER A 77 -2.10 -10.56 -13.85
CA SER A 77 -2.70 -11.82 -13.41
C SER A 77 -1.91 -12.42 -12.25
N PHE A 78 -2.60 -13.11 -11.35
CA PHE A 78 -1.97 -13.92 -10.30
C PHE A 78 -1.67 -15.35 -10.73
N THR A 79 -2.25 -15.80 -11.84
CA THR A 79 -2.09 -17.19 -12.31
C THR A 79 -0.84 -17.35 -13.19
N HIS A 80 -0.20 -16.25 -13.56
CA HIS A 80 1.04 -16.28 -14.33
C HIS A 80 2.22 -16.13 -13.38
N ASP A 81 3.09 -17.12 -13.31
CA ASP A 81 4.22 -17.22 -12.37
C ASP A 81 5.11 -15.97 -12.37
N PHE A 82 5.36 -15.40 -13.54
CA PHE A 82 6.18 -14.19 -13.68
C PHE A 82 5.61 -13.00 -12.89
N PHE A 83 4.31 -12.73 -13.01
CA PHE A 83 3.69 -11.61 -12.31
C PHE A 83 3.51 -11.90 -10.82
N GLY A 84 3.26 -13.16 -10.47
CA GLY A 84 3.26 -13.62 -9.08
C GLY A 84 4.60 -13.40 -8.42
N PHE A 85 5.71 -13.71 -9.12
CA PHE A 85 7.06 -13.49 -8.63
C PHE A 85 7.38 -11.99 -8.45
N ILE A 86 6.99 -11.14 -9.40
CA ILE A 86 7.15 -9.67 -9.27
C ILE A 86 6.41 -9.18 -8.01
N ALA A 87 5.13 -9.55 -7.85
CA ALA A 87 4.33 -9.10 -6.72
C ALA A 87 4.90 -9.57 -5.37
N GLN A 88 5.32 -10.83 -5.28
CA GLN A 88 5.91 -11.40 -4.07
C GLN A 88 7.25 -10.73 -3.72
N THR A 89 8.11 -10.50 -4.72
CA THR A 89 9.41 -9.86 -4.51
C THR A 89 9.24 -8.41 -4.07
N ALA A 90 8.36 -7.67 -4.72
CA ALA A 90 8.06 -6.29 -4.35
C ALA A 90 7.48 -6.21 -2.92
N GLU A 91 6.50 -7.07 -2.59
CA GLU A 91 5.92 -7.15 -1.24
C GLU A 91 7.01 -7.39 -0.19
N HIS A 92 7.90 -8.35 -0.43
CA HIS A 92 8.98 -8.67 0.48
C HIS A 92 9.91 -7.47 0.75
N VAL A 93 10.26 -6.72 -0.29
CA VAL A 93 11.08 -5.50 -0.16
C VAL A 93 10.32 -4.42 0.59
N PHE A 94 9.06 -4.15 0.22
CA PHE A 94 8.24 -3.12 0.86
C PHE A 94 8.02 -3.41 2.35
N ARG A 95 7.75 -4.66 2.70
CA ARG A 95 7.60 -5.10 4.08
C ARG A 95 8.86 -4.88 4.92
N LYS A 96 10.06 -5.13 4.34
CA LYS A 96 11.33 -4.82 5.01
C LYS A 96 11.49 -3.34 5.36
N HIS A 97 10.89 -2.48 4.55
CA HIS A 97 10.87 -1.03 4.77
C HIS A 97 9.66 -0.53 5.57
N GLY A 98 8.88 -1.44 6.17
CA GLY A 98 7.75 -1.11 7.03
C GLY A 98 6.48 -0.70 6.27
N TYR A 99 6.38 -1.04 4.98
CA TYR A 99 5.16 -0.85 4.19
C TYR A 99 4.31 -2.11 4.17
N LEU A 100 3.00 -1.93 4.22
CA LEU A 100 2.02 -2.94 3.84
C LEU A 100 1.71 -2.82 2.34
N THR A 101 1.21 -3.89 1.75
CA THR A 101 0.86 -3.88 0.32
C THR A 101 -0.60 -4.26 0.10
N ILE A 102 -1.23 -3.57 -0.86
CA ILE A 102 -2.50 -3.99 -1.45
C ILE A 102 -2.19 -4.47 -2.86
N VAL A 103 -2.43 -5.77 -3.12
CA VAL A 103 -2.15 -6.37 -4.42
C VAL A 103 -3.45 -6.55 -5.18
N SER A 104 -3.49 -6.14 -6.44
CA SER A 104 -4.64 -6.29 -7.33
C SER A 104 -4.20 -6.88 -8.67
N ALA A 105 -5.08 -7.67 -9.28
CA ALA A 105 -4.92 -8.09 -10.68
C ALA A 105 -5.79 -7.21 -11.57
N SER A 106 -5.18 -6.62 -12.62
CA SER A 106 -5.92 -5.82 -13.60
C SER A 106 -6.66 -6.68 -14.63
N GLY A 107 -6.27 -7.95 -14.78
CA GLY A 107 -6.89 -8.85 -15.75
C GLY A 107 -6.78 -8.36 -17.20
N GLU A 108 -7.48 -9.05 -18.09
CA GLU A 108 -7.77 -8.60 -19.45
C GLU A 108 -9.15 -7.93 -19.57
N ASP A 109 -9.90 -7.92 -18.46
CA ASP A 109 -11.25 -7.35 -18.38
C ASP A 109 -11.16 -5.81 -18.25
N PRO A 110 -11.83 -5.05 -19.11
CA PRO A 110 -11.92 -3.60 -19.00
C PRO A 110 -12.49 -3.10 -17.67
N VAL A 111 -13.24 -3.95 -16.94
CA VAL A 111 -13.79 -3.63 -15.61
C VAL A 111 -12.70 -3.62 -14.53
N ALA A 112 -11.60 -4.33 -14.75
CA ALA A 112 -10.46 -4.35 -13.83
C ALA A 112 -9.44 -3.24 -14.11
N ASP A 113 -9.92 -2.07 -14.55
CA ASP A 113 -9.11 -0.91 -14.90
C ASP A 113 -8.21 -0.47 -13.74
N PRO A 114 -6.88 -0.41 -13.93
CA PRO A 114 -5.95 0.12 -12.94
C PRO A 114 -6.33 1.52 -12.44
N ALA A 115 -6.89 2.38 -13.28
CA ALA A 115 -7.32 3.72 -12.88
C ALA A 115 -8.44 3.69 -11.84
N ALA A 116 -9.41 2.80 -11.98
CA ALA A 116 -10.48 2.63 -10.99
C ALA A 116 -9.92 2.18 -9.63
N PHE A 117 -8.92 1.29 -9.62
CA PHE A 117 -8.21 0.92 -8.40
C PHE A 117 -7.49 2.12 -7.79
N LEU A 118 -6.75 2.88 -8.58
CA LEU A 118 -6.00 4.06 -8.12
C LEU A 118 -6.93 5.11 -7.52
N GLN A 119 -8.05 5.41 -8.17
CA GLN A 119 -9.05 6.36 -7.65
C GLN A 119 -9.66 5.89 -6.33
N ARG A 120 -10.03 4.60 -6.24
CA ARG A 120 -10.67 4.04 -5.05
C ARG A 120 -9.75 4.04 -3.84
N PHE A 121 -8.47 3.76 -4.05
CA PHE A 121 -7.47 3.64 -2.99
C PHE A 121 -6.55 4.86 -2.87
N TYR A 122 -6.83 5.93 -3.60
CA TYR A 122 -5.97 7.12 -3.69
C TYR A 122 -5.49 7.62 -2.32
N HIS A 123 -6.41 7.82 -1.37
CA HIS A 123 -6.07 8.33 -0.04
C HIS A 123 -5.35 7.29 0.86
N MET A 124 -5.37 6.03 0.46
CA MET A 124 -4.79 4.94 1.22
C MET A 124 -3.37 4.57 0.78
N LEU A 125 -2.96 4.95 -0.42
CA LEU A 125 -1.68 4.56 -1.00
C LEU A 125 -0.67 5.69 -0.91
N ASP A 126 0.57 5.36 -0.56
CA ASP A 126 1.72 6.27 -0.65
C ASP A 126 2.39 6.20 -2.03
N GLY A 127 2.16 5.14 -2.78
CA GLY A 127 2.66 4.94 -4.14
C GLY A 127 2.21 3.61 -4.72
N VAL A 128 2.54 3.35 -5.98
CA VAL A 128 2.10 2.16 -6.72
C VAL A 128 3.21 1.61 -7.61
N LEU A 129 3.32 0.28 -7.64
CA LEU A 129 4.00 -0.49 -8.66
C LEU A 129 2.95 -1.05 -9.62
N LEU A 130 3.08 -0.76 -10.89
CA LEU A 130 2.13 -1.16 -11.92
C LEU A 130 2.84 -1.91 -13.05
N VAL A 131 2.36 -3.09 -13.38
CA VAL A 131 2.65 -3.75 -14.67
C VAL A 131 1.55 -3.34 -15.65
N PRO A 132 1.81 -2.43 -16.58
CA PRO A 132 0.76 -1.89 -17.45
C PRO A 132 0.33 -2.94 -18.49
N THR A 133 -1.00 -3.08 -18.69
CA THR A 133 -1.58 -3.93 -19.72
C THR A 133 -2.43 -3.11 -20.69
N ALA A 134 -3.67 -2.83 -20.28
CA ALA A 134 -4.64 -2.07 -21.07
C ALA A 134 -4.86 -0.65 -20.50
N ALA A 135 -4.12 -0.26 -19.45
CA ALA A 135 -4.25 1.07 -18.86
C ALA A 135 -3.91 2.15 -19.90
N ARG A 136 -4.74 3.17 -19.96
CA ARG A 136 -4.48 4.34 -20.79
C ARG A 136 -3.66 5.34 -19.98
N LEU A 137 -2.63 5.90 -20.59
CA LEU A 137 -1.78 6.90 -19.95
C LEU A 137 -2.61 8.03 -19.29
N LYS A 138 -3.61 8.54 -19.98
CA LYS A 138 -4.49 9.61 -19.50
C LYS A 138 -5.21 9.27 -18.20
N ASP A 139 -5.54 8.00 -18.00
CA ASP A 139 -6.26 7.54 -16.80
C ASP A 139 -5.35 7.47 -15.59
N LEU A 140 -4.02 7.37 -15.81
CA LEU A 140 -2.99 7.32 -14.77
C LEU A 140 -2.44 8.71 -14.42
N GLU A 141 -2.51 9.68 -15.34
CA GLU A 141 -1.96 11.05 -15.15
C GLU A 141 -2.60 11.80 -13.97
N SER A 142 -3.82 11.41 -13.57
CA SER A 142 -4.50 11.99 -12.40
C SER A 142 -3.94 11.47 -11.07
N PHE A 143 -3.07 10.45 -11.10
CA PHE A 143 -2.43 9.92 -9.90
C PHE A 143 -1.10 10.64 -9.67
N ASP A 144 -1.12 11.59 -8.74
CA ASP A 144 0.01 12.51 -8.45
C ASP A 144 1.02 11.95 -7.43
N LYS A 145 0.84 10.69 -7.01
CA LYS A 145 1.77 10.00 -6.10
C LYS A 145 2.79 9.16 -6.87
N PRO A 146 3.88 8.71 -6.23
CA PRO A 146 4.88 7.87 -6.87
C PRO A 146 4.26 6.65 -7.56
N LEU A 147 4.49 6.51 -8.87
CA LEU A 147 4.07 5.40 -9.68
C LEU A 147 5.28 4.87 -10.46
N LEU A 148 5.56 3.57 -10.30
CA LEU A 148 6.62 2.87 -10.99
C LEU A 148 6.01 1.85 -11.96
N LEU A 149 6.35 1.98 -13.24
CA LEU A 149 6.02 0.99 -14.26
C LEU A 149 7.03 -0.15 -14.23
N VAL A 150 6.59 -1.38 -14.36
CA VAL A 150 7.46 -2.57 -14.40
C VAL A 150 7.10 -3.44 -15.60
N ASP A 151 8.14 -4.03 -16.22
CA ASP A 151 8.08 -4.92 -17.39
C ASP A 151 7.81 -4.21 -18.72
N ARG A 152 7.00 -3.17 -18.74
CA ARG A 152 6.64 -2.42 -19.96
C ARG A 152 6.67 -0.93 -19.72
N ASP A 153 7.15 -0.22 -20.71
CA ASP A 153 7.06 1.23 -20.78
C ASP A 153 5.71 1.65 -21.35
N MET A 154 5.29 2.85 -20.98
CA MET A 154 4.15 3.51 -21.61
C MET A 154 4.69 4.71 -22.42
N PRO A 155 4.70 4.64 -23.76
CA PRO A 155 5.23 5.72 -24.60
C PRO A 155 4.53 7.06 -24.29
N GLY A 156 5.34 8.10 -24.11
CA GLY A 156 4.85 9.44 -23.78
C GLY A 156 4.55 9.67 -22.29
N SER A 157 4.77 8.67 -21.42
CA SER A 157 4.60 8.86 -19.98
C SER A 157 5.81 9.55 -19.34
N SER A 158 5.55 10.29 -18.24
CA SER A 158 6.58 10.83 -17.35
C SER A 158 6.89 9.90 -16.15
N PHE A 159 6.25 8.75 -16.08
CA PHE A 159 6.44 7.81 -14.99
C PHE A 159 7.81 7.12 -15.09
N SER A 160 8.41 6.87 -13.94
CA SER A 160 9.60 6.01 -13.87
C SER A 160 9.25 4.59 -14.29
N SER A 161 10.15 3.93 -15.04
CA SER A 161 9.95 2.56 -15.48
C SER A 161 11.18 1.70 -15.27
N ILE A 162 10.94 0.39 -15.11
CA ILE A 162 11.93 -0.68 -15.11
C ILE A 162 11.46 -1.73 -16.09
N SER A 163 12.21 -1.92 -17.18
CA SER A 163 11.92 -2.92 -18.20
C SER A 163 13.16 -3.74 -18.55
N PHE A 164 12.95 -4.89 -19.18
CA PHE A 164 14.01 -5.71 -19.72
C PHE A 164 14.30 -5.29 -21.16
N ASP A 165 15.57 -5.20 -21.52
CA ASP A 165 15.97 -4.99 -22.91
C ASP A 165 15.90 -6.32 -23.70
N ASN A 166 14.68 -6.73 -24.00
CA ASN A 166 14.40 -8.02 -24.64
C ASN A 166 14.72 -8.03 -26.14
N GLU A 167 14.66 -6.88 -26.81
CA GLU A 167 14.83 -6.83 -28.27
C GLU A 167 16.24 -7.27 -28.72
N PRO A 168 17.34 -6.70 -28.19
CA PRO A 168 18.68 -7.15 -28.54
C PRO A 168 18.95 -8.61 -28.15
N ALA A 169 18.43 -9.04 -27.00
CA ALA A 169 18.59 -10.42 -26.54
C ALA A 169 17.89 -11.42 -27.47
N CYS A 170 16.64 -11.13 -27.87
CA CYS A 170 15.90 -11.96 -28.81
C CYS A 170 16.53 -11.95 -30.22
N TYR A 171 16.99 -10.78 -30.67
CA TYR A 171 17.70 -10.67 -31.95
C TYR A 171 18.95 -11.54 -31.98
N GLU A 172 19.81 -11.42 -30.97
CA GLU A 172 21.08 -12.17 -30.92
C GLU A 172 20.83 -13.69 -30.81
N LEU A 173 19.84 -14.09 -30.02
CA LEU A 173 19.44 -15.50 -29.92
C LEU A 173 18.94 -16.04 -31.28
N THR A 174 18.06 -15.31 -31.94
CA THR A 174 17.52 -15.70 -33.25
C THR A 174 18.62 -15.79 -34.29
N ARG A 175 19.55 -14.81 -34.33
CA ARG A 175 20.68 -14.82 -35.24
C ARG A 175 21.53 -16.09 -35.06
N ARG A 176 21.84 -16.49 -33.82
CA ARG A 176 22.62 -17.70 -33.52
C ARG A 176 21.91 -19.01 -33.89
N LEU A 177 20.59 -19.00 -33.88
CA LEU A 177 19.81 -20.19 -34.25
C LEU A 177 19.67 -20.36 -35.78
N THR A 178 19.93 -19.30 -36.55
CA THR A 178 19.81 -19.29 -38.01
C THR A 178 21.13 -19.34 -38.76
N GLU A 179 22.25 -19.20 -38.06
CA GLU A 179 23.63 -19.46 -38.52
C GLU A 179 23.99 -20.96 -38.38
#